data_9fa04ba0f1e53dcdb5860ebb1be89f31
#
_entry.id   9fa04ba0f1e53dcdb5860ebb1be89f31
#
_cell.length_a   1.000
_cell.length_b   1.000
_cell.length_c   1.000
_cell.angle_alpha   90.00
_cell.angle_beta   90.00
_cell.angle_gamma   90.00
#
_symmetry.space_group_name_H-M   'P 1'
#
loop_
_entity.id
_entity.type
_entity.pdbx_description
1 polymer ?
#
loop_
_entity_poly.entity_id
_entity_poly.type
_entity_poly.pdbx_seq_one_letter_code
_entity_poly.pdbx_strand_id
1 'polypeptide(L)' 'MRSFECGTLVPGCSWHTRADEDAEIVRRAVEHLRSAHGEEIIRENMIENIKARIHEDAGQPEATS' A
#
# COMPACT_ATOMS: atom_id res chain seq x y z
N MET A 1 -1.36 11.24 7.85
CA MET A 1 -1.25 10.68 6.50
C MET A 1 -1.30 9.16 6.58
N ARG A 2 -1.95 8.52 5.62
CA ARG A 2 -2.07 7.06 5.60
C ARG A 2 -0.87 6.47 4.88
N SER A 3 -0.48 5.26 5.24
CA SER A 3 0.65 4.61 4.59
C SER A 3 0.38 3.12 4.41
N PHE A 4 1.08 2.54 3.45
CA PHE A 4 0.95 1.12 3.11
C PHE A 4 2.31 0.60 2.71
N GLU A 5 2.67 -0.59 3.20
CA GLU A 5 3.92 -1.24 2.84
C GLU A 5 3.61 -2.55 2.12
N CYS A 6 4.08 -2.65 0.89
CA CYS A 6 3.82 -3.83 0.08
C CYS A 6 4.42 -5.09 0.70
N GLY A 7 5.49 -4.94 1.46
CA GLY A 7 6.12 -6.09 2.09
C GLY A 7 5.24 -6.84 3.06
N THR A 8 4.18 -6.20 3.56
CA THR A 8 3.23 -6.89 4.44
C THR A 8 2.26 -7.76 3.64
N LEU A 9 2.17 -7.52 2.35
CA LEU A 9 1.30 -8.28 1.46
C LEU A 9 2.10 -9.25 0.60
N VAL A 10 3.23 -8.80 0.07
CA VAL A 10 4.11 -9.59 -0.77
C VAL A 10 5.46 -9.69 -0.07
N PRO A 11 5.78 -10.83 0.51
CA PRO A 11 7.04 -10.97 1.25
C PRO A 11 8.25 -10.63 0.37
N GLY A 12 9.16 -9.88 0.94
CA GLY A 12 10.38 -9.52 0.24
C GLY A 12 10.31 -8.23 -0.56
N CYS A 13 9.11 -7.64 -0.68
CA CYS A 13 8.96 -6.38 -1.38
C CYS A 13 9.21 -5.22 -0.43
N SER A 14 10.04 -4.26 -0.86
CA SER A 14 10.37 -3.11 -0.01
C SER A 14 9.63 -1.85 -0.43
N TRP A 15 8.73 -1.94 -1.41
CA TRP A 15 7.99 -0.77 -1.88
C TRP A 15 6.98 -0.31 -0.83
N HIS A 16 6.81 0.98 -0.73
CA HIS A 16 5.81 1.56 0.18
C HIS A 16 5.30 2.86 -0.40
N THR A 17 4.15 3.31 0.11
CA THR A 17 3.57 4.56 -0.37
C THR A 17 2.80 5.23 0.77
N ARG A 18 2.57 6.52 0.62
CA ARG A 18 1.82 7.31 1.60
C ARG A 18 0.92 8.27 0.84
N ALA A 19 -0.25 8.51 1.42
CA ALA A 19 -1.21 9.44 0.83
C ALA A 19 -2.21 9.86 1.89
N ASP A 20 -2.99 10.89 1.59
CA ASP A 20 -3.97 11.40 2.54
C ASP A 20 -5.19 10.50 2.65
N GLU A 21 -5.50 9.74 1.61
CA GLU A 21 -6.73 8.96 1.55
C GLU A 21 -6.44 7.51 1.22
N ASP A 22 -7.26 6.62 1.80
CA ASP A 22 -7.13 5.20 1.53
C ASP A 22 -7.31 4.90 0.04
N ALA A 23 -8.25 5.58 -0.62
CA ALA A 23 -8.51 5.33 -2.03
C ALA A 23 -7.27 5.59 -2.88
N GLU A 24 -6.52 6.63 -2.54
CA GLU A 24 -5.30 6.93 -3.27
C GLU A 24 -4.24 5.86 -3.03
N ILE A 25 -4.13 5.38 -1.80
CA ILE A 25 -3.17 4.33 -1.48
C ILE A 25 -3.52 3.04 -2.20
N VAL A 26 -4.81 2.70 -2.24
CA VAL A 26 -5.26 1.50 -2.95
C VAL A 26 -4.89 1.61 -4.42
N ARG A 27 -5.13 2.77 -5.02
CA ARG A 27 -4.81 2.98 -6.44
C ARG A 27 -3.31 2.79 -6.69
N ARG A 28 -2.49 3.37 -5.84
CA ARG A 28 -1.04 3.26 -6.01
C ARG A 28 -0.56 1.83 -5.79
N ALA A 29 -1.15 1.13 -4.82
CA ALA A 29 -0.78 -0.25 -4.55
C ALA A 29 -1.17 -1.16 -5.72
N VAL A 30 -2.36 -0.93 -6.31
CA VAL A 30 -2.78 -1.69 -7.48
C VAL A 30 -1.82 -1.47 -8.64
N GLU A 31 -1.45 -0.22 -8.89
CA GLU A 31 -0.49 0.08 -9.93
C GLU A 31 0.83 -0.63 -9.70
N HIS A 32 1.29 -0.61 -8.46
CA HIS A 32 2.54 -1.27 -8.12
C HIS A 32 2.45 -2.78 -8.35
N LEU A 33 1.36 -3.40 -7.92
CA LEU A 33 1.21 -4.84 -8.09
C LEU A 33 1.19 -5.23 -9.56
N ARG A 34 0.54 -4.41 -10.38
CA ARG A 34 0.43 -4.71 -11.81
C ARG A 34 1.77 -4.54 -12.51
N SER A 35 2.53 -3.51 -12.17
CA SER A 35 3.78 -3.23 -12.88
C SER A 35 4.97 -3.97 -12.30
N ALA A 36 5.02 -4.15 -10.98
CA ALA A 36 6.19 -4.75 -10.34
C ALA A 36 6.03 -6.25 -10.13
N HIS A 37 4.80 -6.70 -9.88
CA HIS A 37 4.56 -8.11 -9.57
C HIS A 37 3.76 -8.83 -10.64
N GLY A 38 3.44 -8.16 -11.73
CA GLY A 38 2.77 -8.80 -12.86
C GLY A 38 1.33 -9.21 -12.61
N GLU A 39 0.69 -8.64 -11.60
CA GLU A 39 -0.71 -8.95 -11.32
C GLU A 39 -1.58 -8.28 -12.36
N GLU A 40 -2.20 -9.06 -13.21
CA GLU A 40 -3.03 -8.52 -14.27
C GLU A 40 -4.47 -8.29 -13.82
N ILE A 41 -4.95 -9.13 -12.91
CA ILE A 41 -6.31 -9.03 -12.41
C ILE A 41 -6.25 -8.75 -10.93
N ILE A 42 -6.80 -7.61 -10.54
CA ILE A 42 -6.85 -7.23 -9.12
C ILE A 42 -8.26 -7.54 -8.63
N ARG A 43 -8.37 -8.54 -7.80
CA ARG A 43 -9.66 -8.96 -7.28
C ARG A 43 -10.05 -8.16 -6.06
N GLU A 44 -11.32 -8.21 -5.72
CA GLU A 44 -11.84 -7.44 -4.59
C GLU A 44 -11.17 -7.83 -3.28
N ASN A 45 -10.90 -9.13 -3.08
CA ASN A 45 -10.24 -9.53 -1.85
C ASN A 45 -8.80 -9.01 -1.76
N MET A 46 -8.15 -8.79 -2.91
CA MET A 46 -6.83 -8.17 -2.91
C MET A 46 -6.94 -6.73 -2.42
N ILE A 47 -7.96 -6.02 -2.89
CA ILE A 47 -8.18 -4.64 -2.46
C ILE A 47 -8.47 -4.61 -0.96
N GLU A 48 -9.26 -5.56 -0.47
CA GLU A 48 -9.53 -5.66 0.96
C GLU A 48 -8.26 -5.89 1.76
N ASN A 49 -7.38 -6.73 1.24
CA ASN A 49 -6.10 -6.97 1.91
C ASN A 49 -5.25 -5.72 1.95
N ILE A 50 -5.25 -4.95 0.86
CA ILE A 50 -4.51 -3.70 0.84
C ILE A 50 -5.08 -2.76 1.91
N LYS A 51 -6.40 -2.62 1.94
CA LYS A 51 -7.04 -1.73 2.90
C LYS A 51 -6.75 -2.15 4.34
N ALA A 52 -6.71 -3.45 4.59
CA ALA A 52 -6.46 -3.94 5.93
C ALA A 52 -5.05 -3.63 6.42
N ARG A 53 -4.14 -3.37 5.49
CA ARG A 53 -2.75 -3.10 5.82
C ARG A 53 -2.40 -1.60 5.79
N ILE A 54 -3.36 -0.76 5.42
CA ILE A 54 -3.16 0.68 5.47
C ILE A 54 -3.26 1.12 6.93
N HIS A 55 -2.33 1.94 7.37
CA HIS A 55 -2.37 2.43 8.74
C HIS A 55 -2.11 3.92 8.76
N GLU A 56 -2.53 4.54 9.86
CA GLU A 56 -2.37 5.98 10.05
C GLU A 56 -0.93 6.28 10.43
N ASP A 57 -0.35 7.23 9.71
CA ASP A 57 1.03 7.63 9.92
C ASP A 57 1.13 9.08 10.37
N ALA A 58 0.01 9.69 10.69
CA ALA A 58 -0.01 11.08 11.11
C ALA A 58 0.71 11.23 12.45
N GLY A 59 1.47 12.30 12.56
CA GLY A 59 2.17 12.55 13.80
C GLY A 59 3.51 11.85 13.92
N GLN A 60 3.89 11.04 12.95
CA GLN A 60 5.20 10.41 12.93
C GLN A 60 6.22 11.43 12.45
N PRO A 61 7.15 11.75 13.26
CA PRO A 61 8.20 12.65 12.81
C PRO A 61 9.05 11.96 11.77
N GLU A 62 9.04 11.90 11.24
CA GLU A 62 9.70 11.24 10.66
C GLU A 62 10.72 11.12 10.55
N ALA A 63 10.22 10.96 11.16
CA ALA A 63 10.74 10.82 11.31
C ALA A 63 11.34 10.61 11.23
N THR A 64 11.24 10.63 11.33
CA THR A 64 11.68 10.46 11.53
C THR A 64 12.03 9.99 11.37
N SER A 65 11.96 10.01 11.16
CA SER A 65 12.23 9.66 11.30
C SER A 65 12.51 9.43 11.13
#